data_68e52da96b487797cc158944fc025137
#
_entry.id   68e52da96b487797cc158944fc025137
#
_cell.length_a   1.000
_cell.length_b   1.000
_cell.length_c   1.000
_cell.angle_alpha   90.00
_cell.angle_beta   90.00
_cell.angle_gamma   90.00
#
_symmetry.space_group_name_H-M   'P 1'
#
loop_
_entity.id
_entity.type
_entity.pdbx_description
1 polymer ?
#
loop_
_entity_poly.entity_id
_entity_poly.type
_entity_poly.pdbx_seq_one_letter_code
_entity_poly.pdbx_strand_id
1 'polypeptide(L)'
;YPLYQNRQLAFVPFAGSEDLSRSHFETQDSIELGQPLNGRRDFQSGFLNRLAGVLRGERAIALTEQLPLIMRGEVQIANQALRHVAKPALDARQVGLINAMYANTPLARQVSDGFGVRDEIMRELAAEMDSASRNAASSKGFEQEARRIARLLQDKYSIGFVDIGGWDTHVGQGAASGYLAGRLDALGRGLAAFAEEMGNNWNNTVVVVISEFGRTFRENGNRGTDHGHGSVYWVLGGSIGGGRIVGEQMRIDRTSLLQDRDLPVLNDYRTLLGGLLRRLYGLNAAQCAQIFPATTPVDLGLL
;
A
#
# COMPACT_ATOMS: atom_id res chain seq x y z
N TYR A 1 -9.41 -15.86 4.29
CA TYR A 1 -9.36 -16.87 5.37
C TYR A 1 -8.27 -17.94 5.11
N PRO A 2 -8.08 -18.51 3.90
CA PRO A 2 -7.03 -19.52 3.67
C PRO A 2 -5.62 -19.06 4.07
N LEU A 3 -5.21 -17.84 3.71
CA LEU A 3 -3.90 -17.32 4.07
C LEU A 3 -3.66 -17.28 5.58
N TYR A 4 -4.69 -16.95 6.37
CA TYR A 4 -4.58 -16.98 7.84
C TYR A 4 -4.44 -18.41 8.37
N GLN A 5 -5.24 -19.35 7.85
CA GLN A 5 -5.14 -20.76 8.23
C GLN A 5 -3.78 -21.38 7.87
N ASN A 6 -3.23 -20.99 6.72
CA ASN A 6 -1.92 -21.41 6.23
C ASN A 6 -0.76 -20.67 6.92
N ARG A 7 -1.03 -19.84 7.93
CA ARG A 7 -0.05 -19.06 8.67
C ARG A 7 0.72 -18.06 7.78
N GLN A 8 0.07 -17.53 6.74
CA GLN A 8 0.62 -16.58 5.79
C GLN A 8 0.01 -15.17 5.92
N LEU A 9 -0.74 -14.93 6.99
CA LEU A 9 -1.34 -13.65 7.35
C LEU A 9 -1.32 -13.46 8.85
N ALA A 10 -0.86 -12.31 9.31
CA ALA A 10 -0.97 -11.84 10.69
C ALA A 10 -1.75 -10.52 10.75
N PHE A 11 -2.46 -10.28 11.83
CA PHE A 11 -3.12 -9.01 12.13
C PHE A 11 -2.37 -8.28 13.24
N VAL A 12 -2.27 -6.95 13.08
CA VAL A 12 -1.69 -6.04 14.08
C VAL A 12 -2.77 -5.03 14.47
N PRO A 13 -3.54 -5.29 15.54
CA PRO A 13 -4.54 -4.35 16.02
C PRO A 13 -3.87 -3.15 16.70
N PHE A 14 -4.66 -2.11 16.96
CA PHE A 14 -4.18 -0.88 17.59
C PHE A 14 -2.99 -0.25 16.86
N ALA A 15 -2.95 -0.42 15.53
CA ALA A 15 -1.89 0.11 14.68
C ALA A 15 -2.30 1.46 14.08
N GLY A 16 -1.32 2.34 13.86
CA GLY A 16 -1.57 3.66 13.30
C GLY A 16 -0.39 4.60 13.50
N SER A 17 -0.69 5.89 13.47
CA SER A 17 0.25 6.98 13.74
C SER A 17 -0.15 7.75 14.99
N GLU A 18 0.71 8.64 15.44
CA GLU A 18 0.42 9.59 16.52
C GLU A 18 -0.50 10.76 16.09
N ASP A 19 -0.83 10.86 14.78
CA ASP A 19 -1.68 11.93 14.24
C ASP A 19 -3.13 11.77 14.68
N LEU A 20 -3.63 12.77 15.39
CA LEU A 20 -4.99 12.81 15.92
C LEU A 20 -5.95 13.70 15.09
N SER A 21 -5.53 14.20 13.94
CA SER A 21 -6.33 15.10 13.11
C SER A 21 -7.60 14.43 12.56
N ARG A 22 -7.56 13.11 12.34
CA ARG A 22 -8.64 12.34 11.69
C ARG A 22 -9.02 12.90 10.32
N SER A 23 -8.08 13.57 9.68
CA SER A 23 -8.21 14.15 8.35
C SER A 23 -7.53 13.21 7.34
N HIS A 24 -8.26 12.81 6.31
CA HIS A 24 -7.66 12.00 5.23
C HIS A 24 -6.38 12.64 4.69
N PHE A 25 -6.41 13.94 4.43
CA PHE A 25 -5.26 14.65 3.86
C PHE A 25 -4.06 14.68 4.81
N GLU A 26 -4.27 15.11 6.06
CA GLU A 26 -3.19 15.30 7.02
C GLU A 26 -2.59 13.98 7.48
N THR A 27 -3.45 13.00 7.82
CA THR A 27 -2.98 11.71 8.31
C THR A 27 -2.39 10.85 7.20
N GLN A 28 -2.95 10.89 5.97
CA GLN A 28 -2.38 10.21 4.82
C GLN A 28 -0.99 10.76 4.52
N ASP A 29 -0.82 12.08 4.42
CA ASP A 29 0.49 12.71 4.25
C ASP A 29 1.47 12.30 5.36
N SER A 30 1.01 12.26 6.62
CA SER A 30 1.82 11.86 7.76
C SER A 30 2.31 10.41 7.65
N ILE A 31 1.44 9.48 7.25
CA ILE A 31 1.80 8.08 7.00
C ILE A 31 2.76 7.96 5.83
N GLU A 32 2.46 8.60 4.71
CA GLU A 32 3.26 8.50 3.48
C GLU A 32 4.65 9.11 3.64
N LEU A 33 4.77 10.17 4.41
CA LEU A 33 6.06 10.76 4.74
C LEU A 33 6.91 9.85 5.63
N GLY A 34 6.33 9.12 6.56
CA GLY A 34 7.10 8.30 7.51
C GLY A 34 8.02 9.12 8.41
N GLN A 35 7.71 10.40 8.64
CA GLN A 35 8.50 11.34 9.44
C GLN A 35 7.78 11.67 10.75
N PRO A 36 8.50 12.11 11.81
CA PRO A 36 7.87 12.57 13.03
C PRO A 36 6.94 13.76 12.76
N LEU A 37 5.82 13.85 13.49
CA LEU A 37 4.91 15.01 13.40
C LEU A 37 5.56 16.29 13.91
N ASN A 38 6.47 16.18 14.87
CA ASN A 38 7.17 17.29 15.47
C ASN A 38 8.35 17.73 14.60
N GLY A 39 8.39 18.99 14.23
CA GLY A 39 9.47 19.57 13.43
C GLY A 39 9.13 19.82 11.97
N ARG A 40 10.15 20.15 11.19
CA ARG A 40 10.01 20.40 9.75
C ARG A 40 9.85 19.09 9.00
N ARG A 41 8.75 18.93 8.27
CA ARG A 41 8.52 17.79 7.38
C ARG A 41 8.94 18.11 5.95
N ASP A 42 9.54 17.14 5.28
CA ASP A 42 9.93 17.23 3.89
C ASP A 42 8.91 16.49 2.99
N PHE A 43 8.00 17.24 2.39
CA PHE A 43 6.96 16.74 1.49
C PHE A 43 7.48 16.26 0.11
N GLN A 44 8.78 16.31 -0.11
CA GLN A 44 9.43 15.76 -1.29
C GLN A 44 10.10 14.41 -1.03
N SER A 45 9.90 13.80 0.15
CA SER A 45 10.61 12.60 0.56
C SER A 45 9.71 11.61 1.31
N GLY A 46 9.01 10.75 0.55
CA GLY A 46 8.20 9.66 1.06
C GLY A 46 9.03 8.44 1.51
N PHE A 47 8.51 7.65 2.45
CA PHE A 47 9.33 6.59 3.04
C PHE A 47 9.64 5.42 2.08
N LEU A 48 8.78 5.09 1.13
CA LEU A 48 9.09 4.04 0.12
C LEU A 48 10.12 4.53 -0.91
N ASN A 49 10.16 5.83 -1.22
CA ASN A 49 11.23 6.38 -2.04
C ASN A 49 12.58 6.31 -1.30
N ARG A 50 12.60 6.65 0.01
CA ARG A 50 13.82 6.48 0.83
C ARG A 50 14.23 5.01 0.93
N LEU A 51 13.29 4.08 1.05
CA LEU A 51 13.59 2.65 1.00
C LEU A 51 14.24 2.26 -0.32
N ALA A 52 13.69 2.68 -1.46
CA ALA A 52 14.27 2.43 -2.78
C ALA A 52 15.69 3.01 -2.90
N GLY A 53 15.94 4.18 -2.33
CA GLY A 53 17.27 4.78 -2.27
C GLY A 53 18.28 3.99 -1.42
N VAL A 54 17.83 3.42 -0.31
CA VAL A 54 18.64 2.54 0.57
C VAL A 54 18.97 1.21 -0.12
N LEU A 55 18.02 0.64 -0.84
CA LEU A 55 18.12 -0.69 -1.48
C LEU A 55 18.80 -0.67 -2.86
N ARG A 56 19.50 0.32 -3.22
CA ARG A 56 20.23 0.57 -4.48
C ARG A 56 20.11 -0.55 -5.53
N GLY A 57 19.47 -0.25 -6.66
CA GLY A 57 19.28 -1.19 -7.76
C GLY A 57 17.91 -1.89 -7.79
N GLU A 58 17.15 -1.80 -6.71
CA GLU A 58 15.77 -2.30 -6.68
C GLU A 58 14.82 -1.34 -7.40
N ARG A 59 13.93 -1.92 -8.20
CA ARG A 59 12.94 -1.13 -8.96
C ARG A 59 11.64 -1.03 -8.17
N ALA A 60 11.12 0.19 -8.07
CA ALA A 60 9.84 0.47 -7.42
C ALA A 60 8.79 0.94 -8.43
N ILE A 61 7.52 0.64 -8.15
CA ILE A 61 6.38 1.07 -8.94
C ILE A 61 5.21 1.51 -8.06
N ALA A 62 4.58 2.63 -8.42
CA ALA A 62 3.28 3.02 -7.90
C ALA A 62 2.19 2.66 -8.93
N LEU A 63 1.14 1.99 -8.49
CA LEU A 63 0.02 1.56 -9.34
C LEU A 63 -1.21 2.44 -9.04
N THR A 64 -1.03 3.74 -9.25
CA THR A 64 -1.97 4.83 -8.91
C THR A 64 -2.13 5.80 -10.07
N GLU A 65 -3.17 6.62 -10.05
CA GLU A 65 -3.40 7.62 -11.12
C GLU A 65 -2.34 8.73 -11.11
N GLN A 66 -1.85 9.11 -9.93
CA GLN A 66 -0.78 10.11 -9.75
C GLN A 66 0.27 9.53 -8.82
N LEU A 67 1.53 9.95 -8.97
CA LEU A 67 2.60 9.49 -8.08
C LEU A 67 2.31 9.95 -6.65
N PRO A 68 2.05 9.00 -5.73
CA PRO A 68 1.69 9.32 -4.35
C PRO A 68 2.91 9.85 -3.59
N LEU A 69 2.66 10.57 -2.50
CA LEU A 69 3.71 11.17 -1.67
C LEU A 69 4.69 10.13 -1.15
N ILE A 70 4.22 8.96 -0.77
CA ILE A 70 5.03 7.83 -0.29
C ILE A 70 6.15 7.43 -1.26
N MET A 71 5.92 7.64 -2.57
CA MET A 71 6.86 7.31 -3.67
C MET A 71 7.64 8.51 -4.19
N ARG A 72 7.39 9.75 -3.72
CA ARG A 72 8.14 10.94 -4.12
C ARG A 72 9.50 11.00 -3.42
N GLY A 73 10.53 11.48 -4.13
CA GLY A 73 11.87 11.64 -3.58
C GLY A 73 12.95 11.69 -4.65
N GLU A 74 14.19 11.41 -4.25
CA GLU A 74 15.36 11.45 -5.13
C GLU A 74 15.40 10.31 -6.15
N VAL A 75 14.80 9.15 -5.81
CA VAL A 75 14.72 8.00 -6.71
C VAL A 75 13.56 8.18 -7.68
N GLN A 76 13.83 8.06 -8.96
CA GLN A 76 12.78 8.04 -9.98
C GLN A 76 12.00 6.73 -9.90
N ILE A 77 10.70 6.82 -9.63
CA ILE A 77 9.82 5.68 -9.49
C ILE A 77 8.77 5.69 -10.61
N ALA A 78 8.56 4.53 -11.23
CA ALA A 78 7.52 4.33 -12.22
C ALA A 78 6.13 4.51 -11.60
N ASN A 79 5.21 5.18 -12.31
CA ASN A 79 3.82 5.29 -11.92
C ASN A 79 2.90 4.92 -13.06
N GLN A 80 1.98 3.97 -12.83
CA GLN A 80 1.04 3.48 -13.84
C GLN A 80 -0.31 3.12 -13.22
N ALA A 81 -1.37 3.80 -13.64
CA ALA A 81 -2.73 3.44 -13.24
C ALA A 81 -3.19 2.15 -13.93
N LEU A 82 -3.74 1.21 -13.14
CA LEU A 82 -4.23 -0.07 -13.66
C LEU A 82 -5.56 0.05 -14.40
N ARG A 83 -6.42 1.00 -14.04
CA ARG A 83 -7.78 1.13 -14.59
C ARG A 83 -7.87 1.60 -16.03
N HIS A 84 -6.84 2.22 -16.57
CA HIS A 84 -6.81 2.83 -17.90
C HIS A 84 -5.92 2.09 -18.91
N VAL A 85 -5.54 0.86 -18.62
CA VAL A 85 -4.68 0.06 -19.51
C VAL A 85 -5.32 -0.26 -20.86
N ALA A 86 -6.66 -0.30 -20.91
CA ALA A 86 -7.41 -0.69 -22.12
C ALA A 86 -7.32 0.32 -23.30
N LYS A 87 -6.99 1.59 -23.04
CA LYS A 87 -6.75 2.60 -24.09
C LYS A 87 -5.61 3.51 -23.63
N PRO A 88 -4.52 3.64 -24.42
CA PRO A 88 -3.48 4.60 -24.11
C PRO A 88 -4.10 5.99 -24.06
N ALA A 89 -3.90 6.72 -22.96
CA ALA A 89 -4.38 8.10 -22.79
C ALA A 89 -3.78 9.06 -23.84
N LEU A 90 -2.62 8.68 -24.40
CA LEU A 90 -1.91 9.42 -25.45
C LEU A 90 -1.59 8.48 -26.60
N ASP A 91 -1.86 8.89 -27.82
CA ASP A 91 -1.44 8.19 -29.02
C ASP A 91 0.06 8.46 -29.36
N ALA A 92 0.61 7.71 -30.30
CA ALA A 92 2.02 7.84 -30.69
C ALA A 92 2.40 9.24 -31.20
N ARG A 93 1.46 9.97 -31.84
CA ARG A 93 1.67 11.35 -32.32
C ARG A 93 1.75 12.31 -31.14
N GLN A 94 0.88 12.15 -30.15
CA GLN A 94 0.89 12.97 -28.93
C GLN A 94 2.15 12.74 -28.11
N VAL A 95 2.60 11.47 -27.97
CA VAL A 95 3.88 11.13 -27.33
C VAL A 95 5.06 11.77 -28.07
N GLY A 96 5.09 11.68 -29.41
CA GLY A 96 6.11 12.33 -30.22
C GLY A 96 6.14 13.86 -30.07
N LEU A 97 4.97 14.48 -30.00
CA LEU A 97 4.84 15.90 -29.77
C LEU A 97 5.37 16.32 -28.39
N ILE A 98 4.97 15.62 -27.34
CA ILE A 98 5.44 15.89 -25.97
C ILE A 98 6.96 15.72 -25.89
N ASN A 99 7.53 14.63 -26.42
CA ASN A 99 8.97 14.44 -26.46
C ASN A 99 9.69 15.59 -27.21
N ALA A 100 9.13 16.07 -28.33
CA ALA A 100 9.69 17.20 -29.07
C ALA A 100 9.62 18.52 -28.27
N MET A 101 8.55 18.75 -27.52
CA MET A 101 8.39 19.95 -26.67
C MET A 101 9.43 19.96 -25.52
N TYR A 102 9.82 18.81 -25.00
CA TYR A 102 10.77 18.70 -23.91
C TYR A 102 12.21 18.43 -24.34
N ALA A 103 12.48 18.19 -25.64
CA ALA A 103 13.77 17.74 -26.17
C ALA A 103 14.98 18.59 -25.74
N ASN A 104 14.79 19.91 -25.57
CA ASN A 104 15.85 20.86 -25.21
C ASN A 104 15.71 21.39 -23.76
N THR A 105 15.04 20.65 -22.90
CA THR A 105 14.83 21.01 -21.49
C THR A 105 15.56 20.07 -20.55
N PRO A 106 15.82 20.46 -19.29
CA PRO A 106 16.36 19.56 -18.28
C PRO A 106 15.49 18.32 -18.00
N LEU A 107 14.21 18.34 -18.42
CA LEU A 107 13.25 17.25 -18.24
C LEU A 107 13.19 16.28 -19.42
N ALA A 108 13.96 16.51 -20.50
CA ALA A 108 13.90 15.69 -21.73
C ALA A 108 14.06 14.19 -21.43
N ARG A 109 15.05 13.85 -20.62
CA ARG A 109 15.34 12.45 -20.25
C ARG A 109 14.21 11.86 -19.43
N GLN A 110 13.72 12.55 -18.40
CA GLN A 110 12.64 12.06 -17.52
C GLN A 110 11.34 11.82 -18.28
N VAL A 111 11.03 12.69 -19.24
CA VAL A 111 9.84 12.56 -20.10
C VAL A 111 9.98 11.35 -21.02
N SER A 112 11.13 11.18 -21.65
CA SER A 112 11.39 10.03 -22.54
C SER A 112 11.40 8.72 -21.78
N ASP A 113 12.08 8.66 -20.63
CA ASP A 113 12.14 7.47 -19.77
C ASP A 113 10.75 7.10 -19.25
N GLY A 114 9.93 8.09 -18.87
CA GLY A 114 8.54 7.88 -18.45
C GLY A 114 7.67 7.24 -19.53
N PHE A 115 7.79 7.68 -20.78
CA PHE A 115 7.11 7.04 -21.91
C PHE A 115 7.63 5.62 -22.18
N GLY A 116 8.94 5.39 -22.05
CA GLY A 116 9.55 4.07 -22.18
C GLY A 116 8.99 3.06 -21.17
N VAL A 117 8.93 3.44 -19.89
CA VAL A 117 8.34 2.63 -18.82
C VAL A 117 6.85 2.37 -19.08
N ARG A 118 6.09 3.39 -19.46
CA ARG A 118 4.67 3.23 -19.83
C ARG A 118 4.49 2.20 -20.94
N ASP A 119 5.26 2.32 -22.03
CA ASP A 119 5.12 1.45 -23.19
C ASP A 119 5.58 0.01 -22.89
N GLU A 120 6.52 -0.18 -21.97
CA GLU A 120 6.92 -1.49 -21.45
C GLU A 120 5.76 -2.15 -20.68
N ILE A 121 5.18 -1.44 -19.70
CA ILE A 121 4.03 -1.93 -18.92
C ILE A 121 2.82 -2.21 -19.82
N MET A 122 2.53 -1.32 -20.78
CA MET A 122 1.41 -1.49 -21.71
C MET A 122 1.58 -2.72 -22.60
N ARG A 123 2.79 -3.04 -23.06
CA ARG A 123 3.04 -4.25 -23.86
C ARG A 123 2.80 -5.54 -23.07
N GLU A 124 3.19 -5.58 -21.80
CA GLU A 124 2.96 -6.72 -20.92
C GLU A 124 1.48 -6.93 -20.63
N LEU A 125 0.80 -5.85 -20.30
CA LEU A 125 -0.63 -5.91 -20.00
C LEU A 125 -1.50 -6.15 -21.26
N ALA A 126 -1.04 -5.73 -22.45
CA ALA A 126 -1.77 -5.98 -23.71
C ALA A 126 -1.83 -7.48 -24.07
N ALA A 127 -0.72 -8.22 -23.86
CA ALA A 127 -0.70 -9.66 -24.09
C ALA A 127 -1.66 -10.40 -23.15
N GLU A 128 -1.84 -9.90 -21.93
CA GLU A 128 -2.78 -10.43 -20.95
C GLU A 128 -4.23 -10.11 -21.29
N MET A 129 -4.51 -8.90 -21.77
CA MET A 129 -5.86 -8.49 -22.16
C MET A 129 -6.39 -9.33 -23.33
N ASP A 130 -5.53 -9.71 -24.25
CA ASP A 130 -5.87 -10.63 -25.36
C ASP A 130 -6.19 -12.03 -24.84
N SER A 131 -5.48 -12.53 -23.84
CA SER A 131 -5.76 -13.82 -23.22
C SER A 131 -7.03 -13.79 -22.34
N ALA A 132 -7.24 -12.71 -21.61
CA ALA A 132 -8.42 -12.51 -20.76
C ALA A 132 -9.73 -12.35 -21.57
N SER A 133 -9.66 -11.77 -22.77
CA SER A 133 -10.82 -11.67 -23.66
C SER A 133 -11.24 -13.02 -24.26
N ARG A 134 -10.33 -13.97 -24.34
CA ARG A 134 -10.61 -15.35 -24.83
C ARG A 134 -11.11 -16.30 -23.75
N ASN A 135 -10.81 -16.02 -22.47
CA ASN A 135 -11.22 -16.81 -21.30
C ASN A 135 -12.17 -15.99 -20.42
N ALA A 136 -13.28 -15.53 -20.94
CA ALA A 136 -14.25 -14.67 -20.28
C ALA A 136 -14.89 -15.31 -19.02
N ALA A 137 -14.12 -15.53 -17.96
CA ALA A 137 -14.61 -15.66 -16.60
C ALA A 137 -14.57 -14.27 -15.96
N SER A 138 -15.73 -13.66 -15.86
CA SER A 138 -15.92 -12.33 -15.29
C SER A 138 -15.59 -12.29 -13.80
N SER A 139 -14.36 -12.09 -13.41
CA SER A 139 -14.04 -11.64 -12.06
C SER A 139 -14.13 -10.11 -12.02
N LYS A 140 -15.28 -9.59 -11.65
CA LYS A 140 -15.49 -8.16 -11.45
C LYS A 140 -14.79 -7.74 -10.16
N GLY A 141 -13.82 -6.80 -10.22
CA GLY A 141 -13.27 -6.13 -9.05
C GLY A 141 -11.77 -6.29 -8.85
N PHE A 142 -11.32 -6.05 -7.64
CA PHE A 142 -9.91 -5.99 -7.24
C PHE A 142 -9.14 -7.30 -7.48
N GLU A 143 -9.80 -8.45 -7.53
CA GLU A 143 -9.16 -9.75 -7.75
C GLU A 143 -8.37 -9.81 -9.07
N GLN A 144 -8.95 -9.31 -10.16
CA GLN A 144 -8.26 -9.26 -11.45
C GLN A 144 -7.11 -8.25 -11.46
N GLU A 145 -7.30 -7.09 -10.83
CA GLU A 145 -6.24 -6.10 -10.66
C GLU A 145 -5.08 -6.67 -9.83
N ALA A 146 -5.38 -7.40 -8.76
CA ALA A 146 -4.38 -8.03 -7.90
C ALA A 146 -3.52 -9.06 -8.64
N ARG A 147 -4.09 -9.86 -9.55
CA ARG A 147 -3.31 -10.76 -10.42
C ARG A 147 -2.38 -10.00 -11.35
N ARG A 148 -2.83 -8.88 -11.94
CA ARG A 148 -1.99 -8.02 -12.78
C ARG A 148 -0.82 -7.42 -12.01
N ILE A 149 -1.11 -6.94 -10.79
CA ILE A 149 -0.07 -6.42 -9.88
C ILE A 149 0.97 -7.50 -9.61
N ALA A 150 0.55 -8.73 -9.29
CA ALA A 150 1.45 -9.83 -9.03
C ALA A 150 2.41 -10.08 -10.19
N ARG A 151 1.92 -10.12 -11.43
CA ARG A 151 2.76 -10.32 -12.62
C ARG A 151 3.81 -9.23 -12.80
N LEU A 152 3.42 -7.96 -12.62
CA LEU A 152 4.38 -6.85 -12.68
C LEU A 152 5.47 -6.93 -11.61
N LEU A 153 5.14 -7.46 -10.42
CA LEU A 153 6.08 -7.58 -9.30
C LEU A 153 6.94 -8.86 -9.35
N GLN A 154 6.54 -9.87 -10.12
CA GLN A 154 7.32 -11.12 -10.22
C GLN A 154 8.72 -10.91 -10.80
N ASP A 155 8.82 -10.14 -11.88
CA ASP A 155 10.04 -10.11 -12.71
C ASP A 155 10.76 -8.76 -12.70
N LYS A 156 10.06 -7.67 -12.40
CA LYS A 156 10.58 -6.33 -12.70
C LYS A 156 10.67 -5.38 -11.54
N TYR A 157 9.80 -5.53 -10.56
CA TYR A 157 9.69 -4.58 -9.45
C TYR A 157 9.69 -5.31 -8.12
N SER A 158 10.52 -4.87 -7.21
CA SER A 158 10.63 -5.42 -5.85
C SER A 158 9.87 -4.61 -4.81
N ILE A 159 9.47 -3.38 -5.14
CA ILE A 159 8.68 -2.50 -4.28
C ILE A 159 7.46 -2.04 -5.05
N GLY A 160 6.26 -2.31 -4.52
CA GLY A 160 4.98 -1.90 -5.11
C GLY A 160 4.14 -1.11 -4.13
N PHE A 161 3.41 -0.12 -4.63
CA PHE A 161 2.39 0.61 -3.89
C PHE A 161 1.08 0.65 -4.67
N VAL A 162 -0.01 0.36 -3.97
CA VAL A 162 -1.37 0.36 -4.53
C VAL A 162 -2.29 1.09 -3.56
N ASP A 163 -3.11 1.99 -4.09
CA ASP A 163 -4.15 2.68 -3.32
C ASP A 163 -5.53 2.08 -3.63
N ILE A 164 -6.27 1.71 -2.59
CA ILE A 164 -7.59 1.09 -2.71
C ILE A 164 -8.60 1.87 -1.88
N GLY A 165 -9.46 2.63 -2.54
CA GLY A 165 -10.47 3.46 -1.90
C GLY A 165 -11.78 2.74 -1.55
N GLY A 166 -12.72 3.49 -0.99
CA GLY A 166 -14.09 3.06 -0.70
C GLY A 166 -14.29 2.50 0.71
N TRP A 167 -13.49 2.93 1.66
CA TRP A 167 -13.53 2.50 3.08
C TRP A 167 -14.19 3.50 4.02
N ASP A 168 -14.49 4.69 3.54
CA ASP A 168 -15.08 5.79 4.33
C ASP A 168 -16.60 5.64 4.45
N THR A 169 -17.02 4.75 5.35
CA THR A 169 -18.39 4.26 5.48
C THR A 169 -19.18 5.01 6.56
N HIS A 170 -19.48 6.29 6.33
CA HIS A 170 -20.25 7.11 7.26
C HIS A 170 -21.73 6.76 7.33
N VAL A 171 -22.29 6.12 6.31
CA VAL A 171 -23.72 5.82 6.19
C VAL A 171 -23.90 4.37 5.73
N GLY A 172 -24.78 3.64 6.41
CA GLY A 172 -25.22 2.31 5.97
C GLY A 172 -24.09 1.29 5.81
N GLN A 173 -23.09 1.33 6.70
CA GLN A 173 -21.89 0.47 6.65
C GLN A 173 -22.21 -1.02 6.58
N GLY A 174 -23.27 -1.44 7.26
CA GLY A 174 -23.58 -2.85 7.50
C GLY A 174 -22.78 -3.44 8.65
N ALA A 175 -22.88 -4.75 8.83
CA ALA A 175 -22.19 -5.50 9.89
C ALA A 175 -21.57 -6.79 9.31
N ALA A 176 -22.11 -7.98 9.63
CA ALA A 176 -21.70 -9.25 9.04
C ALA A 176 -22.02 -9.35 7.53
N SER A 177 -22.94 -8.53 7.05
CA SER A 177 -23.27 -8.32 5.65
C SER A 177 -23.46 -6.84 5.36
N GLY A 178 -23.46 -6.46 4.08
CA GLY A 178 -23.61 -5.07 3.66
C GLY A 178 -22.36 -4.52 2.96
N TYR A 179 -22.28 -3.20 2.88
CA TYR A 179 -21.25 -2.53 2.08
C TYR A 179 -19.83 -2.86 2.51
N LEU A 180 -19.49 -2.66 3.80
CA LEU A 180 -18.14 -2.89 4.32
C LEU A 180 -17.76 -4.38 4.24
N ALA A 181 -18.67 -5.28 4.58
CA ALA A 181 -18.43 -6.73 4.47
C ALA A 181 -18.10 -7.13 3.02
N GLY A 182 -18.81 -6.58 2.04
CA GLY A 182 -18.53 -6.80 0.62
C GLY A 182 -17.17 -6.24 0.17
N ARG A 183 -16.75 -5.08 0.73
CA ARG A 183 -15.42 -4.49 0.46
C ARG A 183 -14.30 -5.34 1.04
N LEU A 184 -14.44 -5.81 2.29
CA LEU A 184 -13.48 -6.69 2.95
C LEU A 184 -13.37 -8.05 2.22
N ASP A 185 -14.48 -8.60 1.75
CA ASP A 185 -14.50 -9.82 0.96
C ASP A 185 -13.75 -9.62 -0.38
N ALA A 186 -13.99 -8.52 -1.09
CA ALA A 186 -13.29 -8.20 -2.34
C ALA A 186 -11.78 -8.02 -2.12
N LEU A 187 -11.38 -7.31 -1.05
CA LEU A 187 -9.97 -7.17 -0.67
C LEU A 187 -9.35 -8.54 -0.36
N GLY A 188 -10.04 -9.35 0.46
CA GLY A 188 -9.57 -10.68 0.83
C GLY A 188 -9.38 -11.63 -0.36
N ARG A 189 -10.32 -11.61 -1.33
CA ARG A 189 -10.18 -12.38 -2.58
C ARG A 189 -9.03 -11.85 -3.43
N GLY A 190 -8.89 -10.53 -3.56
CA GLY A 190 -7.78 -9.93 -4.30
C GLY A 190 -6.41 -10.31 -3.72
N LEU A 191 -6.25 -10.24 -2.39
CA LEU A 191 -5.02 -10.65 -1.72
C LEU A 191 -4.73 -12.16 -1.90
N ALA A 192 -5.77 -13.01 -1.88
CA ALA A 192 -5.61 -14.44 -2.15
C ALA A 192 -5.20 -14.69 -3.60
N ALA A 193 -5.81 -13.99 -4.56
CA ALA A 193 -5.48 -14.08 -5.97
C ALA A 193 -4.07 -13.56 -6.27
N PHE A 194 -3.65 -12.50 -5.59
CA PHE A 194 -2.27 -12.00 -5.65
C PHE A 194 -1.27 -13.07 -5.19
N ALA A 195 -1.51 -13.67 -4.02
CA ALA A 195 -0.63 -14.72 -3.48
C ALA A 195 -0.55 -15.94 -4.42
N GLU A 196 -1.69 -16.38 -4.97
CA GLU A 196 -1.76 -17.47 -5.95
C GLU A 196 -0.96 -17.15 -7.21
N GLU A 197 -1.12 -15.95 -7.78
CA GLU A 197 -0.42 -15.51 -8.99
C GLU A 197 1.09 -15.35 -8.78
N MET A 198 1.52 -14.91 -7.58
CA MET A 198 2.94 -14.86 -7.21
C MET A 198 3.61 -16.24 -7.20
N GLY A 199 2.87 -17.32 -7.03
CA GLY A 199 3.40 -18.68 -7.06
C GLY A 199 4.58 -18.87 -6.10
N ASN A 200 5.71 -19.36 -6.61
CA ASN A 200 6.91 -19.55 -5.78
C ASN A 200 7.50 -18.25 -5.22
N ASN A 201 7.30 -17.13 -5.91
CA ASN A 201 7.78 -15.82 -5.47
C ASN A 201 7.02 -15.32 -4.22
N TRP A 202 5.86 -15.91 -3.91
CA TRP A 202 5.12 -15.60 -2.68
C TRP A 202 5.95 -15.81 -1.41
N ASN A 203 6.85 -16.79 -1.40
CA ASN A 203 7.74 -17.04 -0.26
C ASN A 203 8.75 -15.91 -0.01
N ASN A 204 9.04 -15.10 -1.02
CA ASN A 204 9.94 -13.94 -0.95
C ASN A 204 9.17 -12.60 -0.98
N THR A 205 7.85 -12.65 -0.78
CA THR A 205 6.97 -11.49 -0.87
C THR A 205 6.36 -11.17 0.49
N VAL A 206 6.36 -9.90 0.83
CA VAL A 206 5.62 -9.36 1.98
C VAL A 206 4.66 -8.29 1.49
N VAL A 207 3.40 -8.44 1.84
CA VAL A 207 2.35 -7.44 1.59
C VAL A 207 1.91 -6.86 2.91
N VAL A 208 1.86 -5.54 3.01
CA VAL A 208 1.33 -4.84 4.17
C VAL A 208 0.10 -4.05 3.75
N VAL A 209 -1.02 -4.28 4.43
CA VAL A 209 -2.26 -3.51 4.26
C VAL A 209 -2.37 -2.56 5.44
N ILE A 210 -2.39 -1.27 5.14
CA ILE A 210 -2.47 -0.19 6.12
C ILE A 210 -3.61 0.77 5.76
N SER A 211 -4.11 1.47 6.74
CA SER A 211 -5.01 2.62 6.58
C SER A 211 -4.44 3.78 7.37
N GLU A 212 -4.72 5.00 6.94
CA GLU A 212 -4.25 6.24 7.58
C GLU A 212 -4.79 6.39 9.00
N PHE A 213 -6.03 5.95 9.25
CA PHE A 213 -6.63 5.86 10.59
C PHE A 213 -7.68 4.76 10.65
N GLY A 214 -8.16 4.45 11.85
CA GLY A 214 -9.28 3.54 12.08
C GLY A 214 -10.64 4.22 12.00
N ARG A 215 -11.66 3.50 12.45
CA ARG A 215 -13.05 4.00 12.54
C ARG A 215 -13.45 4.09 14.01
N THR A 216 -14.47 4.90 14.31
CA THR A 216 -15.03 4.97 15.66
C THR A 216 -15.44 3.61 16.17
N PHE A 217 -15.23 3.33 17.45
CA PHE A 217 -15.58 2.05 18.05
C PHE A 217 -17.09 1.77 18.04
N ARG A 218 -17.90 2.83 18.08
CA ARG A 218 -19.37 2.75 18.06
C ARG A 218 -19.93 3.24 16.74
N GLU A 219 -21.07 2.65 16.37
CA GLU A 219 -21.89 3.08 15.25
C GLU A 219 -22.40 4.51 15.48
N ASN A 220 -22.42 5.32 14.41
CA ASN A 220 -22.98 6.66 14.40
C ASN A 220 -24.50 6.66 14.12
N GLY A 221 -25.14 7.84 14.15
CA GLY A 221 -26.58 7.99 13.92
C GLY A 221 -27.07 7.61 12.53
N ASN A 222 -26.18 7.40 11.56
CA ASN A 222 -26.48 7.05 10.17
C ASN A 222 -26.19 5.57 9.84
N ARG A 223 -26.06 4.72 10.84
CA ARG A 223 -25.73 3.29 10.70
C ARG A 223 -24.39 3.08 9.97
N GLY A 224 -23.42 3.93 10.24
CA GLY A 224 -22.04 3.87 9.78
C GLY A 224 -21.08 4.12 10.93
N THR A 225 -19.86 4.49 10.60
CA THR A 225 -18.86 4.93 11.59
C THR A 225 -18.18 6.20 11.10
N ASP A 226 -17.60 6.96 12.02
CA ASP A 226 -16.84 8.15 11.65
C ASP A 226 -15.34 7.87 11.70
N HIS A 227 -14.52 8.84 11.29
CA HIS A 227 -13.06 8.74 11.38
C HIS A 227 -12.65 8.53 12.84
N GLY A 228 -11.88 7.49 13.08
CA GLY A 228 -11.31 7.13 14.37
C GLY A 228 -9.80 7.35 14.42
N HIS A 229 -9.10 6.53 15.21
CA HIS A 229 -7.66 6.66 15.38
C HIS A 229 -6.95 5.32 15.10
N GLY A 230 -6.84 4.42 16.09
CA GLY A 230 -6.21 3.11 15.89
C GLY A 230 -6.98 2.22 14.90
N SER A 231 -6.23 1.51 14.07
CA SER A 231 -6.73 0.61 13.03
C SER A 231 -6.19 -0.82 13.23
N VAL A 232 -6.44 -1.70 12.26
CA VAL A 232 -5.88 -3.05 12.20
C VAL A 232 -5.06 -3.17 10.92
N TYR A 233 -3.75 -3.35 11.06
CA TYR A 233 -2.88 -3.60 9.93
C TYR A 233 -2.76 -5.09 9.66
N TRP A 234 -2.56 -5.44 8.40
CA TRP A 234 -2.40 -6.83 7.98
C TRP A 234 -1.02 -7.01 7.39
N VAL A 235 -0.34 -8.09 7.77
CA VAL A 235 0.96 -8.46 7.20
C VAL A 235 0.82 -9.86 6.62
N LEU A 236 1.07 -9.96 5.31
CA LEU A 236 0.92 -11.20 4.55
C LEU A 236 2.23 -11.56 3.85
N GLY A 237 2.44 -12.84 3.58
CA GLY A 237 3.58 -13.34 2.82
C GLY A 237 3.76 -14.83 3.00
N GLY A 238 4.42 -15.48 2.04
CA GLY A 238 4.62 -16.93 2.10
C GLY A 238 5.50 -17.40 3.25
N SER A 239 6.47 -16.56 3.67
CA SER A 239 7.39 -16.85 4.79
C SER A 239 7.00 -16.13 6.07
N ILE A 240 5.84 -15.47 6.12
CA ILE A 240 5.35 -14.82 7.34
C ILE A 240 4.93 -15.86 8.38
N GLY A 241 5.38 -15.69 9.62
CA GLY A 241 4.93 -16.46 10.80
C GLY A 241 3.53 -16.05 11.26
N GLY A 242 2.54 -16.13 10.36
CA GLY A 242 1.16 -15.70 10.57
C GLY A 242 0.27 -16.70 11.30
N GLY A 243 -1.05 -16.62 11.04
CA GLY A 243 -2.07 -17.38 11.75
C GLY A 243 -2.30 -16.88 13.18
N ARG A 244 -1.93 -15.64 13.46
CA ARG A 244 -1.96 -15.04 14.80
C ARG A 244 -2.18 -13.53 14.76
N ILE A 245 -2.52 -12.96 15.90
CA ILE A 245 -2.53 -11.54 16.18
C ILE A 245 -1.21 -11.20 16.85
N VAL A 246 -0.54 -10.14 16.44
CA VAL A 246 0.77 -9.70 16.96
C VAL A 246 0.74 -8.22 17.34
N GLY A 247 1.80 -7.76 18.00
CA GLY A 247 1.93 -6.40 18.52
C GLY A 247 1.30 -6.25 19.90
N GLU A 248 1.37 -5.04 20.41
CA GLU A 248 0.79 -4.69 21.70
C GLU A 248 -0.73 -4.68 21.61
N GLN A 249 -1.38 -5.25 22.60
CA GLN A 249 -2.83 -5.39 22.68
C GLN A 249 -3.31 -5.02 24.08
N MET A 250 -4.54 -4.54 24.16
CA MET A 250 -5.20 -4.25 25.42
C MET A 250 -6.65 -4.70 25.40
N ARG A 251 -7.21 -4.92 26.59
CA ARG A 251 -8.65 -5.11 26.72
C ARG A 251 -9.37 -3.79 26.44
N ILE A 252 -10.39 -3.86 25.60
CA ILE A 252 -11.23 -2.69 25.30
C ILE A 252 -12.40 -2.62 26.27
N ASP A 253 -12.46 -1.49 26.94
CA ASP A 253 -13.61 -1.03 27.71
C ASP A 253 -13.79 0.48 27.49
N ARG A 254 -14.77 1.07 28.16
CA ARG A 254 -15.05 2.49 27.97
C ARG A 254 -13.88 3.40 28.36
N THR A 255 -13.13 3.02 29.38
CA THR A 255 -12.03 3.84 29.92
C THR A 255 -10.75 3.69 29.12
N SER A 256 -10.60 2.61 28.35
CA SER A 256 -9.44 2.34 27.49
C SER A 256 -9.55 2.93 26.09
N LEU A 257 -10.74 3.39 25.69
CA LEU A 257 -10.91 4.08 24.41
C LEU A 257 -10.29 5.49 24.46
N LEU A 258 -9.58 5.86 23.41
CA LEU A 258 -9.09 7.21 23.22
C LEU A 258 -10.29 8.18 23.10
N GLN A 259 -10.40 9.14 24.01
CA GLN A 259 -11.49 10.10 24.09
C GLN A 259 -12.89 9.44 24.20
N ASP A 260 -13.00 8.29 24.86
CA ASP A 260 -14.23 7.47 24.97
C ASP A 260 -14.84 7.11 23.59
N ARG A 261 -14.03 7.06 22.52
CA ARG A 261 -14.52 7.02 21.15
C ARG A 261 -13.77 6.07 20.24
N ASP A 262 -12.44 6.15 20.20
CA ASP A 262 -11.61 5.47 19.22
C ASP A 262 -10.73 4.40 19.86
N LEU A 263 -10.30 3.40 19.07
CA LEU A 263 -9.20 2.54 19.48
C LEU A 263 -7.92 3.38 19.59
N PRO A 264 -7.15 3.27 20.68
CA PRO A 264 -5.85 3.92 20.77
C PRO A 264 -4.85 3.28 19.79
N VAL A 265 -3.78 4.00 19.47
CA VAL A 265 -2.61 3.45 18.77
C VAL A 265 -1.60 2.98 19.81
N LEU A 266 -1.31 1.68 19.82
CA LEU A 266 -0.27 1.05 20.64
C LEU A 266 0.91 0.60 19.78
N ASN A 267 0.67 0.38 18.49
CA ASN A 267 1.66 -0.09 17.52
C ASN A 267 1.85 1.01 16.46
N ASP A 268 2.87 1.84 16.64
CA ASP A 268 3.23 2.87 15.65
C ASP A 268 3.70 2.22 14.35
N TYR A 269 3.14 2.65 13.21
CA TYR A 269 3.42 2.07 11.90
C TYR A 269 4.88 2.15 11.50
N ARG A 270 5.62 3.21 11.90
CA ARG A 270 7.04 3.40 11.57
C ARG A 270 7.89 2.37 12.30
N THR A 271 7.58 2.09 13.58
CA THR A 271 8.29 1.08 14.38
C THR A 271 8.03 -0.31 13.83
N LEU A 272 6.78 -0.61 13.48
CA LEU A 272 6.34 -1.87 12.91
C LEU A 272 6.98 -2.11 11.53
N LEU A 273 6.79 -1.18 10.59
CA LEU A 273 7.35 -1.28 9.25
C LEU A 273 8.89 -1.25 9.27
N GLY A 274 9.49 -0.42 10.13
CA GLY A 274 10.93 -0.40 10.33
C GLY A 274 11.49 -1.76 10.76
N GLY A 275 10.82 -2.44 11.70
CA GLY A 275 11.18 -3.80 12.13
C GLY A 275 11.05 -4.83 11.02
N LEU A 276 9.93 -4.79 10.30
CA LEU A 276 9.66 -5.67 9.17
C LEU A 276 10.69 -5.49 8.03
N LEU A 277 10.93 -4.26 7.60
CA LEU A 277 11.91 -3.93 6.56
C LEU A 277 13.34 -4.28 6.96
N ARG A 278 13.67 -4.06 8.24
CA ARG A 278 14.98 -4.46 8.78
C ARG A 278 15.20 -5.98 8.64
N ARG A 279 14.20 -6.77 8.96
CA ARG A 279 14.28 -8.25 8.83
C ARG A 279 14.29 -8.69 7.37
N LEU A 280 13.39 -8.13 6.55
CA LEU A 280 13.23 -8.49 5.14
C LEU A 280 14.50 -8.22 4.31
N TYR A 281 15.13 -7.07 4.54
CA TYR A 281 16.27 -6.60 3.73
C TYR A 281 17.61 -6.60 4.47
N GLY A 282 17.67 -7.04 5.72
CA GLY A 282 18.91 -7.04 6.50
C GLY A 282 19.45 -5.63 6.80
N LEU A 283 18.57 -4.64 6.97
CA LEU A 283 18.97 -3.24 7.11
C LEU A 283 19.69 -2.99 8.44
N ASN A 284 20.73 -2.16 8.39
CA ASN A 284 21.38 -1.66 9.60
C ASN A 284 20.63 -0.46 10.21
N ALA A 285 21.04 -0.05 11.42
CA ALA A 285 20.36 1.03 12.15
C ALA A 285 20.37 2.38 11.40
N ALA A 286 21.45 2.72 10.69
CA ALA A 286 21.54 3.95 9.91
C ALA A 286 20.59 3.94 8.72
N GLN A 287 20.46 2.81 8.03
CA GLN A 287 19.52 2.61 6.93
C GLN A 287 18.07 2.70 7.41
N CYS A 288 17.74 2.08 8.55
CA CYS A 288 16.40 2.21 9.15
C CYS A 288 16.08 3.67 9.50
N ALA A 289 17.05 4.42 10.06
CA ALA A 289 16.89 5.83 10.39
C ALA A 289 16.72 6.74 9.15
N GLN A 290 17.29 6.35 8.00
CA GLN A 290 17.04 7.05 6.73
C GLN A 290 15.60 6.86 6.26
N ILE A 291 15.03 5.65 6.44
CA ILE A 291 13.66 5.34 6.02
C ILE A 291 12.64 5.96 6.98
N PHE A 292 12.82 5.76 8.29
CA PHE A 292 11.96 6.28 9.36
C PHE A 292 12.79 7.06 10.38
N PRO A 293 12.99 8.38 10.18
CA PRO A 293 13.76 9.21 11.10
C PRO A 293 13.19 9.19 12.52
N ALA A 294 14.06 9.25 13.50
CA ALA A 294 13.73 9.28 14.94
C ALA A 294 12.83 8.11 15.39
N THR A 295 12.96 6.94 14.76
CA THR A 295 12.15 5.77 15.06
C THR A 295 13.05 4.58 15.41
N THR A 296 12.67 3.84 16.46
CA THR A 296 13.32 2.58 16.80
C THR A 296 12.52 1.41 16.25
N PRO A 297 13.05 0.63 15.30
CA PRO A 297 12.35 -0.52 14.73
C PRO A 297 12.02 -1.58 15.79
N VAL A 298 10.81 -2.13 15.75
CA VAL A 298 10.35 -3.22 16.62
C VAL A 298 10.14 -4.49 15.81
N ASP A 299 10.81 -5.56 16.19
CA ASP A 299 10.64 -6.88 15.55
C ASP A 299 9.44 -7.60 16.17
N LEU A 300 8.41 -7.85 15.40
CA LEU A 300 7.22 -8.60 15.82
C LEU A 300 7.37 -10.12 15.62
N GLY A 301 8.55 -10.60 15.23
CA GLY A 301 8.82 -12.01 14.97
C GLY A 301 7.95 -12.61 13.86
N LEU A 302 7.73 -11.82 12.80
CA LEU A 302 6.93 -12.23 11.64
C LEU A 302 7.79 -12.87 10.53
N LEU A 303 9.09 -12.57 10.50
CA LEU A 303 10.08 -13.09 9.54
C LEU A 303 11.23 -13.78 10.27
#